data_cc4587a6fd78b7f9245f02ef13aee6e2
#
_entry.id   cc4587a6fd78b7f9245f02ef13aee6e2
#
_cell.length_a   1.000
_cell.length_b   1.000
_cell.length_c   1.000
_cell.angle_alpha   90.00
_cell.angle_beta   90.00
_cell.angle_gamma   90.00
#
_symmetry.space_group_name_H-M   'P 1'
#
loop_
_entity.id
_entity.type
_entity.pdbx_description
1 polymer ?
#
loop_
_entity_poly.entity_id
_entity_poly.type
_entity_poly.pdbx_seq_one_letter_code
_entity_poly.pdbx_strand_id
1 'polypeptide(L)'
;MTGRERGFTLLEVLIATAIFAVVGVMAYGGLQAVLTQQVIARENADRFREIQFAVQQLSRDLYQLQPRPVREEIGDGTRSAVLADSRQRYAVEFTRGGWSNPLGQPRAAVQRVAYQLDDDRL
;
A
#
# COMPACT_ATOMS: atom_id res chain seq x y z
N MET A 1 -51.33 55.37 5.06
CA MET A 1 -51.21 53.91 5.12
C MET A 1 -50.00 53.60 6.02
N THR A 2 -50.29 53.32 7.30
CA THR A 2 -49.23 52.99 8.31
C THR A 2 -48.97 51.48 8.21
N GLY A 3 -47.86 51.10 7.62
CA GLY A 3 -47.41 49.71 7.61
C GLY A 3 -47.10 49.27 9.05
N ARG A 4 -47.79 48.25 9.50
CA ARG A 4 -47.60 47.64 10.83
C ARG A 4 -46.27 46.89 10.82
N GLU A 5 -45.24 47.47 11.35
CA GLU A 5 -43.94 46.76 11.54
C GLU A 5 -44.20 45.63 12.57
N ARG A 6 -44.11 44.40 12.07
CA ARG A 6 -44.14 43.21 12.92
C ARG A 6 -42.72 42.89 13.33
N GLY A 7 -42.41 43.13 14.59
CA GLY A 7 -41.15 42.69 15.20
C GLY A 7 -41.17 41.16 15.43
N PHE A 8 -39.98 40.54 15.39
CA PHE A 8 -39.78 39.14 15.74
C PHE A 8 -40.16 38.86 17.20
N THR A 9 -40.86 37.76 17.45
CA THR A 9 -41.17 37.33 18.81
C THR A 9 -39.96 36.57 19.39
N LEU A 10 -39.79 36.64 20.69
CA LEU A 10 -38.72 35.92 21.41
C LEU A 10 -38.84 34.41 21.22
N LEU A 11 -40.05 33.89 21.12
CA LEU A 11 -40.34 32.48 20.81
C LEU A 11 -39.84 32.08 19.43
N GLU A 12 -40.00 32.91 18.41
CA GLU A 12 -39.57 32.64 17.04
C GLU A 12 -38.06 32.57 16.94
N VAL A 13 -37.33 33.44 17.61
CA VAL A 13 -35.87 33.40 17.71
C VAL A 13 -35.40 32.14 18.42
N LEU A 14 -36.09 31.74 19.49
CA LEU A 14 -35.74 30.55 20.26
C LEU A 14 -35.92 29.26 19.41
N ILE A 15 -37.04 29.17 18.68
CA ILE A 15 -37.29 28.03 17.77
C ILE A 15 -36.25 28.01 16.63
N ALA A 16 -35.94 29.16 16.03
CA ALA A 16 -34.98 29.26 14.96
C ALA A 16 -33.57 28.82 15.42
N THR A 17 -33.11 29.26 16.58
CA THR A 17 -31.82 28.85 17.15
C THR A 17 -31.78 27.37 17.50
N ALA A 18 -32.89 26.80 18.01
CA ALA A 18 -32.97 25.37 18.31
C ALA A 18 -32.86 24.53 17.03
N ILE A 19 -33.56 24.90 15.96
CA ILE A 19 -33.46 24.21 14.66
C ILE A 19 -32.05 24.34 14.10
N PHE A 20 -31.46 25.51 14.16
CA PHE A 20 -30.09 25.75 13.68
C PHE A 20 -29.07 24.89 14.42
N ALA A 21 -29.22 24.76 15.76
CA ALA A 21 -28.36 23.91 16.57
C ALA A 21 -28.46 22.43 16.16
N VAL A 22 -29.67 21.91 15.90
CA VAL A 22 -29.88 20.53 15.46
C VAL A 22 -29.23 20.30 14.09
N VAL A 23 -29.45 21.19 13.13
CA VAL A 23 -28.84 21.11 11.80
C VAL A 23 -27.31 21.16 11.89
N GLY A 24 -26.75 22.02 12.75
CA GLY A 24 -25.30 22.12 12.98
C GLY A 24 -24.70 20.81 13.51
N VAL A 25 -25.36 20.18 14.48
CA VAL A 25 -24.91 18.88 15.03
C VAL A 25 -24.95 17.79 13.94
N MET A 26 -26.02 17.73 13.14
CA MET A 26 -26.12 16.76 12.06
C MET A 26 -25.07 16.99 10.98
N ALA A 27 -24.82 18.22 10.58
CA ALA A 27 -23.79 18.58 9.60
C ALA A 27 -22.38 18.22 10.10
N TYR A 28 -22.09 18.49 11.37
CA TYR A 28 -20.82 18.12 12.00
C TYR A 28 -20.62 16.61 12.03
N GLY A 29 -21.62 15.85 12.43
CA GLY A 29 -21.59 14.38 12.44
C GLY A 29 -21.36 13.79 11.04
N GLY A 30 -22.03 14.34 10.03
CA GLY A 30 -21.81 13.95 8.63
C GLY A 30 -20.38 14.20 8.15
N LEU A 31 -19.82 15.37 8.49
CA LEU A 31 -18.43 15.70 8.15
C LEU A 31 -17.44 14.73 8.81
N GLN A 32 -17.61 14.43 10.09
CA GLN A 32 -16.76 13.48 10.81
C GLN A 32 -16.80 12.07 10.20
N ALA A 33 -17.98 11.60 9.79
CA ALA A 33 -18.12 10.31 9.12
C ALA A 33 -17.34 10.27 7.79
N VAL A 34 -17.41 11.33 6.99
CA VAL A 34 -16.67 11.44 5.72
C VAL A 34 -15.17 11.44 5.97
N LEU A 35 -14.68 12.19 6.95
CA LEU A 35 -13.25 12.25 7.27
C LEU A 35 -12.71 10.89 7.73
N THR A 36 -13.47 10.18 8.56
CA THR A 36 -13.10 8.83 9.02
C THR A 36 -13.03 7.84 7.85
N GLN A 37 -14.02 7.87 6.95
CA GLN A 37 -14.01 7.03 5.75
C GLN A 37 -12.84 7.34 4.82
N GLN A 38 -12.44 8.60 4.69
CA GLN A 38 -11.26 8.97 3.88
C GLN A 38 -9.96 8.38 4.43
N VAL A 39 -9.79 8.33 5.75
CA VAL A 39 -8.60 7.72 6.38
C VAL A 39 -8.55 6.24 6.04
N ILE A 40 -9.64 5.49 6.28
CA ILE A 40 -9.73 4.06 5.97
C ILE A 40 -9.49 3.78 4.49
N ALA A 41 -10.07 4.60 3.60
CA ALA A 41 -9.90 4.44 2.17
C ALA A 41 -8.44 4.65 1.73
N ARG A 42 -7.73 5.61 2.34
CA ARG A 42 -6.31 5.84 2.07
C ARG A 42 -5.45 4.67 2.53
N GLU A 43 -5.64 4.19 3.75
CA GLU A 43 -4.91 3.04 4.28
C GLU A 43 -5.08 1.79 3.40
N ASN A 44 -6.31 1.52 2.96
CA ASN A 44 -6.58 0.43 2.03
C ASN A 44 -5.90 0.65 0.67
N ALA A 45 -5.95 1.87 0.12
CA ALA A 45 -5.31 2.18 -1.15
C ALA A 45 -3.79 2.04 -1.08
N ASP A 46 -3.17 2.43 0.02
CA ASP A 46 -1.72 2.30 0.21
C ASP A 46 -1.32 0.83 0.33
N ARG A 47 -2.09 0.03 1.05
CA ARG A 47 -1.89 -1.43 1.11
C ARG A 47 -2.01 -2.09 -0.26
N PHE A 48 -3.00 -1.72 -1.07
CA PHE A 48 -3.12 -2.23 -2.44
C PHE A 48 -1.92 -1.85 -3.31
N ARG A 49 -1.40 -0.63 -3.18
CA ARG A 49 -0.21 -0.20 -3.92
C ARG A 49 1.03 -1.01 -3.53
N GLU A 50 1.22 -1.29 -2.25
CA GLU A 50 2.33 -2.13 -1.76
C GLU A 50 2.26 -3.53 -2.36
N ILE A 51 1.08 -4.17 -2.32
CA ILE A 51 0.88 -5.50 -2.92
C ILE A 51 1.12 -5.47 -4.43
N GLN A 52 0.58 -4.49 -5.13
CA GLN A 52 0.78 -4.35 -6.58
C GLN A 52 2.26 -4.16 -6.92
N PHE A 53 2.98 -3.35 -6.14
CA PHE A 53 4.41 -3.14 -6.33
C PHE A 53 5.20 -4.43 -6.10
N ALA A 54 4.90 -5.17 -5.03
CA ALA A 54 5.55 -6.45 -4.72
C ALA A 54 5.32 -7.48 -5.83
N VAL A 55 4.07 -7.63 -6.30
CA VAL A 55 3.71 -8.54 -7.41
C VAL A 55 4.39 -8.13 -8.71
N GLN A 56 4.43 -6.84 -9.01
CA GLN A 56 5.10 -6.34 -10.21
C GLN A 56 6.60 -6.59 -10.17
N GLN A 57 7.23 -6.37 -9.03
CA GLN A 57 8.65 -6.61 -8.83
C GLN A 57 8.98 -8.10 -8.97
N LEU A 58 8.23 -8.96 -8.28
CA LEU A 58 8.38 -10.41 -8.38
C LEU A 58 8.18 -10.90 -9.82
N SER A 59 7.14 -10.42 -10.50
CA SER A 59 6.87 -10.80 -11.90
C SER A 59 8.02 -10.39 -12.81
N ARG A 60 8.54 -9.17 -12.66
CA ARG A 60 9.69 -8.68 -13.44
C ARG A 60 10.92 -9.55 -13.23
N ASP A 61 11.19 -9.91 -11.97
CA ASP A 61 12.34 -10.73 -11.62
C ASP A 61 12.21 -12.16 -12.13
N LEU A 62 11.00 -12.73 -12.11
CA LEU A 62 10.71 -14.04 -12.67
C LEU A 62 10.85 -14.05 -14.21
N TYR A 63 10.44 -12.99 -14.91
CA TYR A 63 10.66 -12.89 -16.37
C TYR A 63 12.15 -12.88 -16.76
N GLN A 64 13.01 -12.43 -15.85
CA GLN A 64 14.45 -12.39 -16.06
C GLN A 64 15.17 -13.64 -15.48
N LEU A 65 14.42 -14.64 -15.06
CA LEU A 65 14.98 -15.88 -14.51
C LEU A 65 15.95 -16.52 -15.48
N GLN A 66 17.14 -16.85 -14.99
CA GLN A 66 18.18 -17.54 -15.73
C GLN A 66 18.36 -18.95 -15.14
N PRO A 67 18.30 -20.00 -15.97
CA PRO A 67 18.49 -21.39 -15.53
C PRO A 67 19.97 -21.69 -15.27
N ARG A 68 20.64 -20.84 -14.49
CA ARG A 68 22.06 -20.97 -14.17
C ARG A 68 22.24 -21.36 -12.72
N PRO A 69 22.76 -22.56 -12.43
CA PRO A 69 23.10 -22.93 -11.06
C PRO A 69 24.23 -22.06 -10.52
N VAL A 70 24.22 -21.83 -9.23
CA VAL A 70 25.24 -21.04 -8.53
C VAL A 70 26.12 -22.00 -7.72
N ARG A 71 27.42 -21.77 -7.78
CA ARG A 71 28.37 -22.51 -6.94
C ARG A 71 28.20 -22.08 -5.48
N GLU A 72 28.24 -23.02 -4.57
CA GLU A 72 28.20 -22.72 -3.14
C GLU A 72 29.47 -21.97 -2.72
N GLU A 73 29.30 -21.10 -1.74
CA GLU A 73 30.39 -20.27 -1.21
C GLU A 73 31.43 -21.12 -0.46
N ILE A 74 30.98 -22.23 0.12
CA ILE A 74 31.82 -23.18 0.87
C ILE A 74 31.59 -24.58 0.31
N GLY A 75 32.61 -25.20 -0.24
CA GLY A 75 32.56 -26.55 -0.80
C GLY A 75 32.45 -26.59 -2.32
N ASP A 76 32.31 -27.79 -2.88
CA ASP A 76 32.16 -28.04 -4.33
C ASP A 76 30.70 -28.20 -4.76
N GLY A 77 29.77 -27.84 -3.89
CA GLY A 77 28.35 -27.93 -4.14
C GLY A 77 27.85 -26.91 -5.15
N THR A 78 26.77 -27.26 -5.86
CA THR A 78 26.01 -26.35 -6.74
C THR A 78 24.60 -26.23 -6.23
N ARG A 79 24.11 -24.98 -6.06
CA ARG A 79 22.72 -24.70 -5.76
C ARG A 79 21.91 -24.58 -7.03
N SER A 80 20.71 -25.12 -7.01
CA SER A 80 19.77 -24.97 -8.12
C SER A 80 19.55 -23.51 -8.48
N ALA A 81 19.27 -23.25 -9.77
CA ALA A 81 18.92 -21.91 -10.25
C ALA A 81 17.67 -21.34 -9.58
N VAL A 82 16.75 -22.21 -9.15
CA VAL A 82 15.53 -21.86 -8.41
C VAL A 82 15.41 -22.78 -7.21
N LEU A 83 15.15 -22.21 -6.04
CA LEU A 83 14.81 -22.89 -4.81
C LEU A 83 13.51 -22.28 -4.30
N ALA A 84 12.50 -23.12 -4.07
CA ALA A 84 11.24 -22.71 -3.47
C ALA A 84 10.97 -23.67 -2.31
N ASP A 85 11.06 -23.18 -1.09
CA ASP A 85 10.79 -23.95 0.12
C ASP A 85 10.21 -23.03 1.19
N SER A 86 8.93 -23.20 1.47
CA SER A 86 8.21 -22.42 2.48
C SER A 86 8.66 -22.67 3.92
N ARG A 87 9.51 -23.69 4.14
CA ARG A 87 10.06 -24.03 5.47
C ARG A 87 11.37 -23.31 5.75
N GLN A 88 11.97 -22.71 4.73
CA GLN A 88 13.20 -21.94 4.88
C GLN A 88 12.89 -20.45 5.12
N ARG A 89 13.91 -19.73 5.54
CA ARG A 89 13.85 -18.28 5.74
C ARG A 89 13.35 -17.53 4.51
N TYR A 90 13.72 -18.02 3.30
CA TYR A 90 13.32 -17.43 2.03
C TYR A 90 12.30 -18.36 1.35
N ALA A 91 11.11 -17.84 1.07
CA ALA A 91 10.06 -18.60 0.41
C ALA A 91 10.45 -18.99 -1.03
N VAL A 92 11.15 -18.09 -1.72
CA VAL A 92 11.67 -18.31 -3.08
C VAL A 92 13.02 -17.64 -3.21
N GLU A 93 13.97 -18.37 -3.80
CA GLU A 93 15.30 -17.87 -4.14
C GLU A 93 15.65 -18.32 -5.56
N PHE A 94 16.08 -17.40 -6.43
CA PHE A 94 16.43 -17.70 -7.81
C PHE A 94 17.48 -16.76 -8.39
N THR A 95 18.09 -17.20 -9.49
CA THR A 95 19.06 -16.41 -10.24
C THR A 95 18.35 -15.68 -11.37
N ARG A 96 18.49 -14.36 -11.42
CA ARG A 96 17.97 -13.52 -12.51
C ARG A 96 19.09 -12.84 -13.28
N GLY A 97 18.83 -12.55 -14.55
CA GLY A 97 19.63 -11.68 -15.40
C GLY A 97 19.27 -10.20 -15.26
N GLY A 98 19.71 -9.40 -16.22
CA GLY A 98 19.29 -7.99 -16.33
C GLY A 98 20.02 -7.02 -15.41
N TRP A 99 21.09 -7.46 -14.75
CA TRP A 99 21.93 -6.54 -14.01
C TRP A 99 22.76 -5.70 -14.99
N SER A 100 22.40 -4.42 -15.11
CA SER A 100 23.05 -3.50 -16.05
C SER A 100 24.54 -3.33 -15.71
N ASN A 101 25.38 -3.50 -16.72
CA ASN A 101 26.83 -3.28 -16.64
C ASN A 101 27.28 -2.27 -17.71
N PRO A 102 26.90 -1.00 -17.61
CA PRO A 102 27.16 0.02 -18.63
C PRO A 102 28.65 0.31 -18.81
N LEU A 103 29.47 0.03 -17.79
CA LEU A 103 30.91 0.26 -17.80
C LEU A 103 31.72 -0.96 -18.26
N GLY A 104 31.07 -2.08 -18.64
CA GLY A 104 31.75 -3.29 -19.10
C GLY A 104 32.71 -3.90 -18.07
N GLN A 105 32.47 -3.72 -16.77
CA GLN A 105 33.32 -4.26 -15.73
C GLN A 105 33.30 -5.80 -15.73
N PRO A 106 34.40 -6.47 -15.35
CA PRO A 106 34.50 -7.92 -15.28
C PRO A 106 33.70 -8.47 -14.07
N ARG A 107 32.39 -8.41 -14.14
CA ARG A 107 31.44 -8.94 -13.14
C ARG A 107 30.34 -9.73 -13.79
N ALA A 108 29.71 -10.61 -13.03
CA ALA A 108 28.59 -11.38 -13.51
C ALA A 108 27.40 -10.44 -13.88
N ALA A 109 26.75 -10.74 -15.04
CA ALA A 109 25.53 -10.06 -15.46
C ALA A 109 24.26 -10.67 -14.82
N VAL A 110 24.43 -11.62 -13.89
CA VAL A 110 23.37 -12.32 -13.17
C VAL A 110 23.46 -12.04 -11.69
N GLN A 111 22.32 -12.03 -11.05
CA GLN A 111 22.17 -11.76 -9.62
C GLN A 111 21.26 -12.82 -9.00
N ARG A 112 21.61 -13.28 -7.80
CA ARG A 112 20.70 -14.10 -7.00
C ARG A 112 19.82 -13.22 -6.16
N VAL A 113 18.51 -13.46 -6.21
CA VAL A 113 17.50 -12.76 -5.44
C VAL A 113 16.73 -13.74 -4.57
N ALA A 114 16.34 -13.31 -3.39
CA ALA A 114 15.57 -14.09 -2.44
C ALA A 114 14.37 -13.27 -1.95
N TYR A 115 13.23 -13.90 -1.86
CA TYR A 115 11.99 -13.33 -1.37
C TYR A 115 11.61 -14.00 -0.06
N GLN A 116 11.36 -13.18 0.94
CA GLN A 116 10.90 -13.59 2.25
C GLN A 116 9.48 -13.07 2.45
N LEU A 117 8.61 -13.92 3.00
CA LEU A 117 7.31 -13.49 3.53
C LEU A 117 7.55 -13.01 4.96
N ASP A 118 7.16 -11.80 5.23
CA ASP A 118 7.20 -11.23 6.58
C ASP A 118 5.78 -11.31 7.14
N ASP A 119 5.56 -12.20 8.10
CA ASP A 119 4.24 -12.46 8.69
C ASP A 119 3.68 -11.28 9.50
N ASP A 120 4.47 -10.24 9.73
CA ASP A 120 4.10 -9.11 10.58
C ASP A 120 3.42 -7.96 9.79
N ARG A 121 3.12 -8.18 8.51
CA ARG A 121 2.43 -7.20 7.64
C ARG A 121 1.39 -7.86 6.74
N LEU A 122 0.33 -8.27 7.34
CA LEU A 122 -0.94 -8.51 6.66
C LEU A 122 -1.89 -7.33 6.90
#